data_b386c9861e220425efb4c8e70e093ecb
#
_entry.id   b386c9861e220425efb4c8e70e093ecb
#
_cell.length_a   1.000
_cell.length_b   1.000
_cell.length_c   1.000
_cell.angle_alpha   90.00
_cell.angle_beta   90.00
_cell.angle_gamma   90.00
#
_symmetry.space_group_name_H-M   'P 1'
#
loop_
_entity.id
_entity.type
_entity.pdbx_description
1 polymer ?
#
loop_
_entity_poly.entity_id
_entity_poly.type
_entity_poly.pdbx_seq_one_letter_code
_entity_poly.pdbx_strand_id
1 'polypeptide(L)'
;FLSASEAKLYVDQYLSQNYTSKNVSLNNFNVKDDQIGIGDKKLKVYSLVDVDSIVLPTLIRPYTNIEVNNISMPVDLMSMVDSIPEAKSVVFNQVIFLPSQKQEMSRLAKKKNRHASLPNPSNQIAVEDIKKVEELIARENKQLVYCHFNLVVTVDVKADLQKCTNHLENTFGRIGIQISQRAYNQLEL
;
A
#
# COMPACT_ATOMS: atom_id res chain seq x y z
N PHE A 1 -14.76 21.60 -6.87
CA PHE A 1 -14.37 21.76 -5.44
C PHE A 1 -15.58 21.43 -4.60
N LEU A 2 -15.38 20.69 -3.49
CA LEU A 2 -16.42 20.38 -2.51
C LEU A 2 -16.75 21.64 -1.69
N SER A 3 -18.03 21.85 -1.38
CA SER A 3 -18.44 22.81 -0.37
C SER A 3 -17.98 22.35 1.03
N ALA A 4 -17.93 23.25 2.01
CA ALA A 4 -17.54 22.90 3.37
C ALA A 4 -18.46 21.83 4.00
N SER A 5 -19.76 21.83 3.67
CA SER A 5 -20.70 20.82 4.12
C SER A 5 -20.48 19.45 3.49
N GLU A 6 -20.15 19.40 2.20
CA GLU A 6 -19.82 18.15 1.50
C GLU A 6 -18.49 17.58 2.00
N ALA A 7 -17.50 18.43 2.21
CA ALA A 7 -16.21 18.00 2.78
C ALA A 7 -16.40 17.43 4.19
N LYS A 8 -17.21 18.09 5.05
CA LYS A 8 -17.53 17.59 6.36
C LYS A 8 -18.25 16.23 6.30
N LEU A 9 -19.27 16.11 5.44
CA LEU A 9 -19.99 14.85 5.27
C LEU A 9 -19.05 13.71 4.83
N TYR A 10 -18.16 13.99 3.89
CA TYR A 10 -17.17 13.01 3.44
C TYR A 10 -16.25 12.52 4.57
N VAL A 11 -15.73 13.46 5.39
CA VAL A 11 -14.90 13.12 6.56
C VAL A 11 -15.71 12.31 7.58
N ASP A 12 -16.94 12.72 7.88
CA ASP A 12 -17.80 12.01 8.82
C ASP A 12 -18.14 10.59 8.34
N GLN A 13 -18.41 10.42 7.04
CA GLN A 13 -18.61 9.10 6.42
C GLN A 13 -17.36 8.22 6.51
N TYR A 14 -16.19 8.79 6.21
CA TYR A 14 -14.92 8.08 6.29
C TYR A 14 -14.60 7.65 7.72
N LEU A 15 -14.70 8.56 8.69
CA LEU A 15 -14.41 8.28 10.10
C LEU A 15 -15.39 7.30 10.74
N SER A 16 -16.66 7.30 10.31
CA SER A 16 -17.68 6.35 10.78
C SER A 16 -17.72 5.05 9.97
N GLN A 17 -16.97 4.98 8.86
CA GLN A 17 -17.04 3.87 7.89
C GLN A 17 -18.46 3.60 7.38
N ASN A 18 -19.25 4.67 7.24
CA ASN A 18 -20.63 4.60 6.76
C ASN A 18 -20.83 5.52 5.56
N TYR A 19 -20.61 4.99 4.37
CA TYR A 19 -20.61 5.75 3.11
C TYR A 19 -22.00 5.93 2.50
N THR A 20 -23.02 5.27 3.03
CA THR A 20 -24.37 5.27 2.46
C THR A 20 -25.32 6.28 3.10
N SER A 21 -25.03 6.73 4.31
CA SER A 21 -25.88 7.66 5.05
C SER A 21 -25.53 9.12 4.78
N LYS A 22 -26.54 9.95 4.60
CA LYS A 22 -26.39 11.42 4.51
C LYS A 22 -26.25 12.09 5.87
N ASN A 23 -26.71 11.42 6.93
CA ASN A 23 -26.60 11.88 8.31
C ASN A 23 -25.79 10.86 9.10
N VAL A 24 -24.53 11.14 9.30
CA VAL A 24 -23.60 10.25 9.97
C VAL A 24 -23.33 10.77 11.38
N SER A 25 -23.55 9.92 12.36
CA SER A 25 -23.11 10.15 13.73
C SER A 25 -21.72 9.60 13.91
N LEU A 26 -20.79 10.42 14.42
CA LEU A 26 -19.45 9.95 14.75
C LEU A 26 -19.51 9.03 15.97
N ASN A 27 -18.91 7.87 15.85
CA ASN A 27 -18.73 6.92 16.96
C ASN A 27 -17.35 7.07 17.57
N ASN A 28 -17.22 6.73 18.84
CA ASN A 28 -15.93 6.66 19.48
C ASN A 28 -15.10 5.51 18.91
N PHE A 29 -13.82 5.76 18.73
CA PHE A 29 -12.86 4.72 18.37
C PHE A 29 -12.48 3.90 19.60
N ASN A 30 -12.58 2.58 19.50
CA ASN A 30 -12.07 1.64 20.48
C ASN A 30 -10.82 0.99 19.92
N VAL A 31 -9.68 1.59 20.20
CA VAL A 31 -8.38 1.14 19.67
C VAL A 31 -7.88 -0.03 20.49
N LYS A 32 -7.61 -1.15 19.83
CA LYS A 32 -6.93 -2.33 20.36
C LYS A 32 -5.60 -2.50 19.64
N ASP A 33 -4.77 -3.40 20.12
CA ASP A 33 -3.43 -3.61 19.58
C ASP A 33 -3.43 -3.99 18.09
N ASP A 34 -4.43 -4.72 17.65
CA ASP A 34 -4.51 -5.31 16.31
C ASP A 34 -5.70 -4.84 15.46
N GLN A 35 -6.60 -4.04 16.02
CA GLN A 35 -7.82 -3.59 15.34
C GLN A 35 -8.41 -2.32 15.98
N ILE A 36 -9.25 -1.62 15.23
CA ILE A 36 -10.02 -0.48 15.73
C ILE A 36 -11.51 -0.83 15.67
N GLY A 37 -12.21 -0.68 16.77
CA GLY A 37 -13.68 -0.77 16.82
C GLY A 37 -14.30 0.60 16.58
N ILE A 38 -15.34 0.67 15.73
CA ILE A 38 -16.13 1.87 15.46
C ILE A 38 -17.60 1.48 15.44
N GLY A 39 -18.32 1.76 16.53
CA GLY A 39 -19.71 1.34 16.64
C GLY A 39 -19.89 -0.16 16.51
N ASP A 40 -20.62 -0.61 15.50
CA ASP A 40 -20.90 -2.02 15.18
C ASP A 40 -19.89 -2.64 14.20
N LYS A 41 -18.81 -1.96 13.92
CA LYS A 41 -17.79 -2.38 12.95
C LYS A 41 -16.43 -2.53 13.60
N LYS A 42 -15.58 -3.32 12.93
CA LYS A 42 -14.14 -3.42 13.20
C LYS A 42 -13.39 -3.06 11.94
N LEU A 43 -12.28 -2.38 12.09
CA LEU A 43 -11.37 -2.13 10.99
C LEU A 43 -9.94 -2.53 11.36
N LYS A 44 -9.18 -2.83 10.33
CA LYS A 44 -7.76 -3.15 10.43
C LYS A 44 -7.01 -2.50 9.29
N VAL A 45 -5.83 -1.98 9.62
CA VAL A 45 -4.95 -1.34 8.64
C VAL A 45 -3.82 -2.29 8.27
N TYR A 46 -3.62 -2.45 6.98
CA TYR A 46 -2.52 -3.21 6.39
C TYR A 46 -1.64 -2.28 5.58
N SER A 47 -0.34 -2.39 5.71
CA SER A 47 0.60 -1.53 4.98
C SER A 47 1.86 -2.30 4.60
N LEU A 48 2.63 -1.72 3.69
CA LEU A 48 4.02 -2.08 3.50
C LEU A 48 4.82 -1.48 4.66
N VAL A 49 5.55 -2.31 5.37
CA VAL A 49 6.32 -1.88 6.55
C VAL A 49 7.77 -1.67 6.20
N ASP A 50 8.32 -2.46 5.28
CA ASP A 50 9.73 -2.42 4.93
C ASP A 50 9.94 -2.56 3.42
N VAL A 51 10.96 -1.88 2.93
CA VAL A 51 11.37 -2.00 1.52
C VAL A 51 11.82 -3.43 1.19
N ASP A 52 12.43 -4.12 2.15
CA ASP A 52 12.89 -5.50 1.99
C ASP A 52 11.73 -6.51 1.95
N SER A 53 10.52 -6.09 2.32
CA SER A 53 9.31 -6.90 2.21
C SER A 53 8.73 -6.94 0.79
N ILE A 54 9.34 -6.25 -0.17
CA ILE A 54 8.89 -6.19 -1.55
C ILE A 54 9.94 -6.87 -2.44
N VAL A 55 9.57 -8.00 -3.02
CA VAL A 55 10.27 -8.55 -4.17
C VAL A 55 9.60 -8.01 -5.42
N LEU A 56 10.06 -6.85 -5.90
CA LEU A 56 9.51 -6.26 -7.11
C LEU A 56 9.79 -7.16 -8.31
N PRO A 57 8.77 -7.51 -9.10
CA PRO A 57 8.97 -8.21 -10.35
C PRO A 57 9.74 -7.31 -11.32
N THR A 58 10.48 -7.92 -12.24
CA THR A 58 11.26 -7.20 -13.28
C THR A 58 10.38 -6.29 -14.12
N LEU A 59 9.10 -6.61 -14.23
CA LEU A 59 8.10 -5.85 -14.98
C LEU A 59 6.79 -5.80 -14.19
N ILE A 60 6.38 -4.60 -13.80
CA ILE A 60 5.04 -4.37 -13.23
C ILE A 60 4.07 -4.15 -14.37
N ARG A 61 3.10 -5.04 -14.50
CA ARG A 61 2.01 -4.94 -15.47
C ARG A 61 0.74 -4.45 -14.77
N PRO A 62 -0.13 -3.71 -15.48
CA PRO A 62 -1.40 -3.26 -14.90
C PRO A 62 -2.37 -4.41 -14.62
N TYR A 63 -2.13 -5.57 -15.19
CA TYR A 63 -2.89 -6.80 -14.95
C TYR A 63 -1.95 -8.00 -14.88
N THR A 64 -2.38 -9.04 -14.20
CA THR A 64 -1.75 -10.35 -14.21
C THR A 64 -2.71 -11.37 -14.83
N ASN A 65 -2.17 -12.38 -15.49
CA ASN A 65 -3.00 -13.46 -16.02
C ASN A 65 -3.14 -14.57 -14.96
N ILE A 66 -4.37 -14.93 -14.68
CA ILE A 66 -4.69 -16.10 -13.86
C ILE A 66 -5.22 -17.21 -14.79
N GLU A 67 -4.65 -18.39 -14.68
CA GLU A 67 -5.13 -19.57 -15.41
C GLU A 67 -6.21 -20.29 -14.58
N VAL A 68 -7.41 -20.37 -15.15
CA VAL A 68 -8.51 -21.14 -14.59
C VAL A 68 -9.01 -22.08 -15.68
N ASN A 69 -8.94 -23.38 -15.42
CA ASN A 69 -9.38 -24.43 -16.37
C ASN A 69 -8.76 -24.29 -17.77
N ASN A 70 -7.46 -24.02 -17.85
CA ASN A 70 -6.72 -23.77 -19.09
C ASN A 70 -7.14 -22.52 -19.88
N ILE A 71 -7.89 -21.63 -19.25
CA ILE A 71 -8.25 -20.32 -19.81
C ILE A 71 -7.44 -19.26 -19.07
N SER A 72 -6.62 -18.51 -19.82
CA SER A 72 -5.87 -17.37 -19.28
C SER A 72 -6.76 -16.14 -19.24
N MET A 73 -7.04 -15.65 -18.04
CA MET A 73 -7.86 -14.46 -17.82
C MET A 73 -7.00 -13.34 -17.26
N PRO A 74 -7.00 -12.14 -17.87
CA PRO A 74 -6.36 -10.97 -17.28
C PRO A 74 -7.14 -10.53 -16.05
N VAL A 75 -6.44 -10.36 -14.94
CA VAL A 75 -7.01 -9.89 -13.67
C VAL A 75 -6.30 -8.59 -13.29
N ASP A 76 -7.09 -7.55 -13.05
CA ASP A 76 -6.61 -6.30 -12.50
C ASP A 76 -6.14 -6.50 -11.06
N LEU A 77 -5.04 -5.84 -10.68
CA LEU A 77 -4.54 -5.87 -9.30
C LEU A 77 -5.58 -5.36 -8.30
N MET A 78 -6.44 -4.44 -8.70
CA MET A 78 -7.53 -3.93 -7.85
C MET A 78 -8.63 -4.97 -7.59
N SER A 79 -8.84 -5.92 -8.50
CA SER A 79 -9.78 -7.01 -8.28
C SER A 79 -9.39 -7.93 -7.11
N MET A 80 -8.10 -7.96 -6.77
CA MET A 80 -7.61 -8.69 -5.61
C MET A 80 -8.05 -8.05 -4.29
N VAL A 81 -8.31 -6.74 -4.32
CA VAL A 81 -8.79 -5.96 -3.17
C VAL A 81 -10.30 -6.09 -3.02
N ASP A 82 -11.04 -6.21 -4.13
CA ASP A 82 -12.50 -6.35 -4.12
C ASP A 82 -12.97 -7.71 -3.59
N SER A 83 -12.14 -8.73 -3.66
CA SER A 83 -12.50 -10.10 -3.27
C SER A 83 -12.18 -10.45 -1.82
N ILE A 84 -11.88 -9.48 -0.96
CA ILE A 84 -11.56 -9.72 0.46
C ILE A 84 -12.79 -10.28 1.18
N PRO A 85 -12.72 -11.50 1.75
CA PRO A 85 -13.85 -12.14 2.40
C PRO A 85 -14.33 -11.33 3.61
N GLU A 86 -15.65 -11.29 3.81
CA GLU A 86 -16.33 -10.60 4.92
C GLU A 86 -16.11 -9.06 4.96
N ALA A 87 -15.36 -8.49 4.03
CA ALA A 87 -15.16 -7.05 3.97
C ALA A 87 -16.47 -6.32 3.61
N LYS A 88 -16.82 -5.29 4.36
CA LYS A 88 -17.93 -4.38 4.08
C LYS A 88 -17.47 -3.16 3.28
N SER A 89 -16.30 -2.69 3.59
CA SER A 89 -15.61 -1.68 2.80
C SER A 89 -14.11 -1.90 2.83
N VAL A 90 -13.48 -1.53 1.73
CA VAL A 90 -12.03 -1.51 1.60
C VAL A 90 -11.65 -0.15 1.07
N VAL A 91 -10.78 0.54 1.79
CA VAL A 91 -10.22 1.81 1.35
C VAL A 91 -8.74 1.59 1.02
N PHE A 92 -8.39 1.79 -0.23
CA PHE A 92 -7.01 1.78 -0.68
C PHE A 92 -6.49 3.22 -0.69
N ASN A 93 -5.53 3.50 0.17
CA ASN A 93 -4.85 4.78 0.22
C ASN A 93 -3.48 4.65 -0.42
N GLN A 94 -3.22 5.48 -1.40
CA GLN A 94 -1.91 5.62 -2.03
C GLN A 94 -1.42 7.05 -1.86
N VAL A 95 -0.27 7.19 -1.22
CA VAL A 95 0.40 8.48 -1.05
C VAL A 95 1.64 8.49 -1.94
N ILE A 96 1.69 9.46 -2.84
CA ILE A 96 2.84 9.68 -3.72
C ILE A 96 3.48 11.00 -3.34
N PHE A 97 4.72 10.95 -2.90
CA PHE A 97 5.50 12.14 -2.59
C PHE A 97 6.54 12.38 -3.68
N LEU A 98 6.55 13.59 -4.21
CA LEU A 98 7.49 14.04 -5.23
C LEU A 98 8.64 14.82 -4.55
N PRO A 99 9.80 14.19 -4.32
CA PRO A 99 10.92 14.85 -3.68
C PRO A 99 11.65 15.80 -4.65
N SER A 100 12.51 16.64 -4.11
CA SER A 100 13.45 17.40 -4.93
C SER A 100 14.39 16.45 -5.69
N GLN A 101 14.25 16.37 -7.01
CA GLN A 101 15.05 15.47 -7.84
C GLN A 101 16.55 15.74 -7.71
N LYS A 102 16.96 17.02 -7.59
CA LYS A 102 18.35 17.39 -7.35
C LYS A 102 18.91 16.80 -6.05
N GLN A 103 18.11 16.80 -4.99
CA GLN A 103 18.53 16.23 -3.69
C GLN A 103 18.61 14.71 -3.79
N GLU A 104 17.64 14.06 -4.43
CA GLU A 104 17.65 12.60 -4.59
C GLU A 104 18.80 12.13 -5.47
N MET A 105 19.11 12.82 -6.55
CA MET A 105 20.29 12.51 -7.36
C MET A 105 21.61 12.66 -6.56
N SER A 106 21.69 13.68 -5.70
CA SER A 106 22.84 13.85 -4.80
C SER A 106 22.93 12.69 -3.78
N ARG A 107 21.79 12.22 -3.26
CA ARG A 107 21.74 11.06 -2.34
C ARG A 107 22.16 9.77 -3.04
N LEU A 108 21.69 9.53 -4.27
CA LEU A 108 22.10 8.38 -5.08
C LEU A 108 23.61 8.39 -5.35
N ALA A 109 24.16 9.54 -5.73
CA ALA A 109 25.60 9.70 -5.97
C ALA A 109 26.43 9.41 -4.70
N LYS A 110 26.00 9.92 -3.54
CA LYS A 110 26.64 9.60 -2.25
C LYS A 110 26.55 8.10 -1.92
N LYS A 111 25.39 7.47 -2.13
CA LYS A 111 25.18 6.03 -1.91
C LYS A 111 26.08 5.21 -2.83
N LYS A 112 26.16 5.56 -4.13
CA LYS A 112 27.06 4.94 -5.11
C LYS A 112 28.51 4.99 -4.67
N ASN A 113 29.01 6.18 -4.29
CA ASN A 113 30.39 6.35 -3.83
C ASN A 113 30.68 5.52 -2.56
N ARG A 114 29.73 5.46 -1.63
CA ARG A 114 29.85 4.64 -0.41
C ARG A 114 29.97 3.15 -0.73
N HIS A 115 29.17 2.62 -1.65
CA HIS A 115 29.28 1.23 -2.08
C HIS A 115 30.59 0.97 -2.87
N ALA A 116 31.00 1.91 -3.70
CA ALA A 116 32.23 1.81 -4.46
C ALA A 116 33.51 1.79 -3.58
N SER A 117 33.46 2.42 -2.40
CA SER A 117 34.58 2.45 -1.46
C SER A 117 34.80 1.16 -0.69
N LEU A 118 33.82 0.24 -0.69
CA LEU A 118 33.86 -1.06 0.00
C LEU A 118 33.64 -2.19 -1.02
N PRO A 119 34.68 -2.60 -1.76
CA PRO A 119 34.53 -3.54 -2.85
C PRO A 119 34.21 -4.95 -2.32
N ASN A 120 32.98 -5.37 -2.50
CA ASN A 120 32.50 -6.73 -2.39
C ASN A 120 31.44 -6.99 -3.47
N PRO A 121 31.08 -8.25 -3.78
CA PRO A 121 30.12 -8.55 -4.85
C PRO A 121 28.77 -7.82 -4.69
N SER A 122 28.23 -7.76 -3.50
CA SER A 122 26.95 -7.07 -3.23
C SER A 122 27.04 -5.57 -3.48
N ASN A 123 28.13 -4.94 -3.08
CA ASN A 123 28.36 -3.52 -3.32
C ASN A 123 28.59 -3.21 -4.80
N GLN A 124 29.23 -4.12 -5.55
CA GLN A 124 29.41 -3.97 -7.00
C GLN A 124 28.04 -4.00 -7.71
N ILE A 125 27.17 -4.94 -7.37
CA ILE A 125 25.79 -5.02 -7.87
C ILE A 125 25.04 -3.73 -7.55
N ALA A 126 25.11 -3.25 -6.31
CA ALA A 126 24.46 -2.00 -5.89
C ALA A 126 24.94 -0.78 -6.69
N VAL A 127 26.23 -0.70 -7.00
CA VAL A 127 26.79 0.37 -7.85
C VAL A 127 26.25 0.29 -9.27
N GLU A 128 26.17 -0.91 -9.85
CA GLU A 128 25.64 -1.13 -11.20
C GLU A 128 24.14 -0.77 -11.27
N ASP A 129 23.37 -1.17 -10.28
CA ASP A 129 21.93 -0.85 -10.23
C ASP A 129 21.67 0.66 -10.07
N ILE A 130 22.46 1.35 -9.25
CA ILE A 130 22.38 2.81 -9.15
C ILE A 130 22.72 3.47 -10.50
N LYS A 131 23.75 2.99 -11.22
CA LYS A 131 24.09 3.51 -12.56
C LYS A 131 22.93 3.32 -13.54
N LYS A 132 22.27 2.16 -13.55
CA LYS A 132 21.09 1.92 -14.39
C LYS A 132 19.96 2.92 -14.10
N VAL A 133 19.69 3.18 -12.81
CA VAL A 133 18.70 4.19 -12.40
C VAL A 133 19.10 5.60 -12.88
N GLU A 134 20.37 5.99 -12.70
CA GLU A 134 20.89 7.29 -13.19
C GLU A 134 20.73 7.42 -14.72
N GLU A 135 21.01 6.34 -15.48
CA GLU A 135 20.84 6.30 -16.93
C GLU A 135 19.36 6.41 -17.35
N LEU A 136 18.46 5.71 -16.70
CA LEU A 136 17.02 5.81 -16.98
C LEU A 136 16.49 7.22 -16.73
N ILE A 137 16.91 7.85 -15.64
CA ILE A 137 16.54 9.24 -15.33
C ILE A 137 17.05 10.17 -16.43
N ALA A 138 18.31 10.03 -16.84
CA ALA A 138 18.94 10.90 -17.82
C ALA A 138 18.38 10.71 -19.24
N ARG A 139 18.12 9.46 -19.68
CA ARG A 139 17.70 9.18 -21.05
C ARG A 139 16.19 9.34 -21.24
N GLU A 140 15.39 8.95 -20.24
CA GLU A 140 13.92 8.89 -20.36
C GLU A 140 13.22 10.00 -19.58
N ASN A 141 13.96 10.93 -18.99
CA ASN A 141 13.42 12.01 -18.15
C ASN A 141 12.50 11.47 -17.03
N LYS A 142 12.84 10.31 -16.48
CA LYS A 142 12.11 9.72 -15.36
C LYS A 142 12.38 10.51 -14.08
N GLN A 143 11.45 10.43 -13.14
CA GLN A 143 11.58 11.08 -11.83
C GLN A 143 11.51 10.04 -10.73
N LEU A 144 12.28 10.29 -9.66
CA LEU A 144 12.19 9.50 -8.44
C LEU A 144 10.98 9.98 -7.63
N VAL A 145 10.18 9.05 -7.18
CA VAL A 145 9.03 9.32 -6.32
C VAL A 145 9.07 8.36 -5.13
N TYR A 146 8.56 8.82 -4.00
CA TYR A 146 8.25 7.93 -2.89
C TYR A 146 6.78 7.57 -2.97
N CYS A 147 6.50 6.28 -2.88
CA CYS A 147 5.15 5.77 -2.88
C CYS A 147 4.94 4.95 -1.61
N HIS A 148 3.85 5.22 -0.91
CA HIS A 148 3.38 4.41 0.19
C HIS A 148 1.92 4.07 -0.05
N PHE A 149 1.51 2.86 0.32
CA PHE A 149 0.11 2.50 0.31
C PHE A 149 -0.30 1.78 1.59
N ASN A 150 -1.56 1.92 1.93
CA ASN A 150 -2.20 1.13 2.95
C ASN A 150 -3.61 0.73 2.52
N LEU A 151 -4.10 -0.33 3.14
CA LEU A 151 -5.46 -0.83 2.99
C LEU A 151 -6.14 -0.74 4.34
N VAL A 152 -7.29 -0.07 4.37
CA VAL A 152 -8.18 -0.05 5.53
C VAL A 152 -9.33 -0.99 5.22
N VAL A 153 -9.38 -2.11 5.89
CA VAL A 153 -10.43 -3.13 5.73
C VAL A 153 -11.41 -3.04 6.89
N THR A 154 -12.67 -2.82 6.57
CA THR A 154 -13.75 -2.73 7.56
C THR A 154 -14.67 -3.93 7.43
N VAL A 155 -14.99 -4.55 8.55
CA VAL A 155 -15.88 -5.71 8.67
C VAL A 155 -16.93 -5.47 9.75
N ASP A 156 -17.99 -6.26 9.78
CA ASP A 156 -18.94 -6.28 10.90
C ASP A 156 -18.26 -6.77 12.19
N VAL A 157 -18.75 -6.34 13.36
CA VAL A 157 -18.17 -6.70 14.66
C VAL A 157 -18.07 -8.22 14.89
N LYS A 158 -18.97 -8.98 14.27
CA LYS A 158 -19.02 -10.46 14.38
C LYS A 158 -18.13 -11.17 13.36
N ALA A 159 -17.63 -10.46 12.35
CA ALA A 159 -16.81 -11.04 11.29
C ALA A 159 -15.41 -11.41 11.80
N ASP A 160 -14.79 -12.36 11.12
CA ASP A 160 -13.44 -12.82 11.42
C ASP A 160 -12.40 -12.07 10.57
N LEU A 161 -11.76 -11.09 11.20
CA LEU A 161 -10.66 -10.33 10.57
C LEU A 161 -9.47 -11.21 10.15
N GLN A 162 -9.28 -12.37 10.76
CA GLN A 162 -8.19 -13.26 10.37
C GLN A 162 -8.36 -13.81 8.95
N LYS A 163 -9.61 -14.02 8.51
CA LYS A 163 -9.88 -14.42 7.12
C LYS A 163 -9.45 -13.34 6.13
N CYS A 164 -9.71 -12.05 6.44
CA CYS A 164 -9.23 -10.94 5.63
C CYS A 164 -7.70 -10.92 5.58
N THR A 165 -7.06 -11.07 6.72
CA THR A 165 -5.59 -11.11 6.84
C THR A 165 -4.99 -12.22 5.98
N ASN A 166 -5.47 -13.45 6.16
CA ASN A 166 -4.97 -14.61 5.41
C ASN A 166 -5.19 -14.44 3.89
N HIS A 167 -6.32 -13.87 3.49
CA HIS A 167 -6.60 -13.59 2.09
C HIS A 167 -5.61 -12.58 1.52
N LEU A 168 -5.39 -11.46 2.21
CA LEU A 168 -4.47 -10.43 1.79
C LEU A 168 -3.02 -10.92 1.72
N GLU A 169 -2.54 -11.60 2.76
CA GLU A 169 -1.19 -12.17 2.79
C GLU A 169 -0.97 -13.16 1.63
N ASN A 170 -1.93 -14.05 1.37
CA ASN A 170 -1.84 -14.99 0.26
C ASN A 170 -1.90 -14.31 -1.11
N THR A 171 -2.78 -13.33 -1.27
CA THR A 171 -3.01 -12.66 -2.56
C THR A 171 -1.82 -11.78 -2.92
N PHE A 172 -1.37 -10.94 -1.99
CA PHE A 172 -0.21 -10.08 -2.23
C PHE A 172 1.11 -10.86 -2.24
N GLY A 173 1.22 -11.94 -1.45
CA GLY A 173 2.37 -12.84 -1.50
C GLY A 173 2.60 -13.48 -2.87
N ARG A 174 1.54 -13.77 -3.62
CA ARG A 174 1.64 -14.31 -4.99
C ARG A 174 2.30 -13.33 -5.98
N ILE A 175 2.20 -12.04 -5.74
CA ILE A 175 2.83 -11.00 -6.55
C ILE A 175 4.13 -10.47 -5.94
N GLY A 176 4.66 -11.15 -4.91
CA GLY A 176 5.93 -10.78 -4.28
C GLY A 176 5.85 -9.62 -3.30
N ILE A 177 4.65 -9.25 -2.85
CA ILE A 177 4.45 -8.18 -1.88
C ILE A 177 4.07 -8.78 -0.54
N GLN A 178 4.85 -8.50 0.49
CA GLN A 178 4.56 -8.86 1.86
C GLN A 178 3.78 -7.74 2.54
N ILE A 179 2.51 -7.98 2.84
CA ILE A 179 1.69 -7.05 3.60
C ILE A 179 1.88 -7.31 5.08
N SER A 180 2.11 -6.25 5.83
CA SER A 180 2.19 -6.29 7.27
C SER A 180 0.94 -5.69 7.90
N GLN A 181 0.48 -6.33 8.96
CA GLN A 181 -0.56 -5.80 9.81
C GLN A 181 0.04 -4.70 10.69
N ARG A 182 -0.57 -3.53 10.72
CA ARG A 182 -0.18 -2.54 11.72
C ARG A 182 -0.66 -2.99 13.09
N ALA A 183 0.23 -2.95 14.06
CA ALA A 183 -0.06 -3.20 15.46
C ALA A 183 0.34 -1.96 16.27
N TYR A 184 -0.40 -1.66 17.32
CA TYR A 184 -0.20 -0.55 18.26
C TYR A 184 -0.39 0.87 17.70
N ASN A 185 -0.09 1.12 16.44
CA ASN A 185 -0.17 2.43 15.78
C ASN A 185 -1.21 2.48 14.65
N GLN A 186 -2.35 1.84 14.84
CA GLN A 186 -3.43 1.73 13.84
C GLN A 186 -4.03 3.08 13.42
N LEU A 187 -3.96 4.11 14.27
CA LEU A 187 -4.47 5.46 13.98
C LEU A 187 -3.46 6.36 13.27
N GLU A 188 -2.20 5.96 13.18
CA GLU A 188 -1.18 6.69 12.44
C GLU A 188 -1.22 6.29 10.96
N LEU A 189 -2.04 6.99 10.18
CA LEU A 189 -2.21 6.78 8.74
C LEU A 189 -1.40 7.76 7.91
#